data_146af3446fd849775071b1e34759790d
#
_entry.id   146af3446fd849775071b1e34759790d
#
_cell.length_a   1.000
_cell.length_b   1.000
_cell.length_c   1.000
_cell.angle_alpha   90.00
_cell.angle_beta   90.00
_cell.angle_gamma   90.00
#
_symmetry.space_group_name_H-M   'P 1'
#
loop_
_entity.id
_entity.type
_entity.pdbx_description
1 polymer ?
#
loop_
_entity_poly.entity_id
_entity_poly.type
_entity_poly.pdbx_seq_one_letter_code
_entity_poly.pdbx_strand_id
1 'polypeptide(L)'
;MSKFAEETQTETMIYCISKRMEIAAAHQLRLSHESKCSRLHGHNWTVTVYLMSEKLNEDGMVADFTSVKESIHGYLDHGYLNDLIDRNPTAENIALWIVKRIPQCYKAVVQESEGNTAMAVDERKIAGKESLVL
;
A
#
# COMPACT_ATOMS: atom_id res chain seq x y z
N MET A 1 28.55 -28.39 0.34
CA MET A 1 28.66 -27.46 -0.80
C MET A 1 27.31 -26.76 -1.02
N SER A 2 27.34 -25.48 -1.12
CA SER A 2 26.11 -24.70 -1.40
C SER A 2 25.59 -25.01 -2.79
N LYS A 3 24.27 -25.11 -2.95
CA LYS A 3 23.63 -25.23 -4.26
C LYS A 3 23.72 -23.96 -5.06
N PHE A 4 23.96 -22.85 -4.38
CA PHE A 4 23.99 -21.53 -4.99
C PHE A 4 25.43 -21.06 -5.10
N ALA A 5 25.78 -20.45 -6.23
CA ALA A 5 27.07 -19.80 -6.37
C ALA A 5 27.17 -18.68 -5.34
N GLU A 6 28.37 -18.47 -4.84
CA GLU A 6 28.62 -17.31 -4.00
C GLU A 6 28.36 -16.03 -4.81
N GLU A 7 27.55 -15.16 -4.23
CA GLU A 7 27.26 -13.87 -4.83
C GLU A 7 28.50 -12.98 -4.71
N THR A 8 28.82 -12.30 -5.78
CA THR A 8 29.90 -11.32 -5.74
C THR A 8 29.45 -10.09 -4.97
N GLN A 9 30.40 -9.38 -4.34
CA GLN A 9 30.10 -8.15 -3.62
C GLN A 9 29.60 -7.01 -4.53
N THR A 10 29.78 -7.17 -5.84
CA THR A 10 29.30 -6.20 -6.82
C THR A 10 27.87 -6.43 -7.25
N GLU A 11 27.31 -7.59 -6.93
CA GLU A 11 25.91 -7.88 -7.24
C GLU A 11 24.99 -7.08 -6.32
N THR A 12 24.08 -6.36 -6.93
CA THR A 12 23.06 -5.61 -6.22
C THR A 12 21.70 -6.05 -6.71
N MET A 13 20.91 -6.55 -5.81
CA MET A 13 19.55 -6.97 -6.11
C MET A 13 18.55 -6.09 -5.38
N ILE A 14 17.42 -5.90 -6.02
CA ILE A 14 16.26 -5.25 -5.43
C ILE A 14 15.11 -6.21 -5.61
N TYR A 15 14.44 -6.50 -4.51
CA TYR A 15 13.29 -7.38 -4.51
C TYR A 15 12.04 -6.55 -4.30
N CYS A 16 11.06 -6.74 -5.17
CA CYS A 16 9.78 -6.05 -5.09
C CYS A 16 8.66 -7.07 -5.02
N ILE A 17 7.70 -6.80 -4.16
CA ILE A 17 6.47 -7.58 -4.10
C ILE A 17 5.29 -6.65 -4.22
N SER A 18 4.17 -7.20 -4.68
CA SER A 18 2.90 -6.49 -4.64
C SER A 18 1.82 -7.40 -4.07
N LYS A 19 0.87 -6.80 -3.38
CA LYS A 19 -0.30 -7.48 -2.85
C LYS A 19 -1.53 -6.69 -3.22
N ARG A 20 -2.47 -7.34 -3.87
CA ARG A 20 -3.78 -6.79 -4.18
C ARG A 20 -4.80 -7.33 -3.21
N MET A 21 -5.69 -6.47 -2.74
CA MET A 21 -6.74 -6.86 -1.83
C MET A 21 -8.00 -6.04 -2.10
N GLU A 22 -9.15 -6.60 -1.80
CA GLU A 22 -10.43 -5.92 -1.87
C GLU A 22 -10.94 -5.65 -0.47
N ILE A 23 -11.32 -4.41 -0.23
CA ILE A 23 -11.72 -3.92 1.09
C ILE A 23 -13.10 -3.31 0.97
N ALA A 24 -14.06 -3.83 1.73
CA ALA A 24 -15.38 -3.22 1.86
C ALA A 24 -15.34 -2.25 3.03
N ALA A 25 -15.53 -0.97 2.75
CA ALA A 25 -15.45 0.04 3.81
C ALA A 25 -16.29 1.27 3.46
N ALA A 26 -16.81 1.90 4.49
CA ALA A 26 -17.62 3.11 4.38
C ALA A 26 -16.79 4.34 4.73
N HIS A 27 -17.15 5.45 4.13
CA HIS A 27 -16.56 6.74 4.47
C HIS A 27 -17.54 7.87 4.25
N GLN A 28 -17.19 9.01 4.82
CA GLN A 28 -17.91 10.26 4.66
C GLN A 28 -16.87 11.35 4.48
N LEU A 29 -16.88 12.00 3.33
CA LEU A 29 -15.87 13.02 3.04
C LEU A 29 -16.26 14.36 3.66
N ARG A 30 -15.27 15.05 4.20
CA ARG A 30 -15.38 16.43 4.65
C ARG A 30 -14.90 17.31 3.52
N LEU A 31 -15.84 18.03 2.88
CA LEU A 31 -15.56 18.82 1.71
C LEU A 31 -15.87 20.28 1.97
N SER A 32 -15.22 21.18 1.21
CA SER A 32 -15.45 22.62 1.25
C SER A 32 -16.73 23.05 0.53
N HIS A 33 -17.42 22.11 -0.12
CA HIS A 33 -18.65 22.32 -0.86
C HIS A 33 -19.61 21.16 -0.64
N GLU A 34 -20.91 21.39 -0.90
CA GLU A 34 -21.89 20.31 -0.82
C GLU A 34 -21.68 19.29 -1.94
N SER A 35 -21.75 18.01 -1.58
CA SER A 35 -21.58 16.90 -2.51
C SER A 35 -22.24 15.66 -1.92
N LYS A 36 -22.65 14.74 -2.80
CA LYS A 36 -23.10 13.41 -2.37
C LYS A 36 -22.02 12.67 -1.60
N CYS A 37 -20.75 12.96 -1.90
CA CYS A 37 -19.60 12.35 -1.22
C CYS A 37 -19.47 12.78 0.24
N SER A 38 -20.13 13.86 0.65
CA SER A 38 -20.21 14.28 2.05
C SER A 38 -21.18 13.43 2.88
N ARG A 39 -21.96 12.57 2.23
CA ARG A 39 -22.86 11.64 2.91
C ARG A 39 -22.16 10.33 3.16
N LEU A 40 -22.58 9.65 4.21
CA LEU A 40 -22.09 8.31 4.51
C LEU A 40 -22.42 7.37 3.35
N HIS A 41 -21.39 6.70 2.81
CA HIS A 41 -21.54 5.71 1.76
C HIS A 41 -20.37 4.73 1.79
N GLY A 42 -20.50 3.65 1.09
CA GLY A 42 -19.49 2.60 1.06
C GLY A 42 -19.04 2.25 -0.35
N HIS A 43 -17.88 1.65 -0.41
CA HIS A 43 -17.29 1.13 -1.63
C HIS A 43 -16.64 -0.22 -1.38
N ASN A 44 -16.46 -0.98 -2.45
CA ASN A 44 -15.54 -2.10 -2.49
C ASN A 44 -14.22 -1.59 -3.08
N TRP A 45 -13.32 -1.22 -2.20
CA TRP A 45 -12.03 -0.64 -2.57
C TRP A 45 -11.11 -1.73 -3.08
N THR A 46 -10.43 -1.49 -4.18
CA THR A 46 -9.32 -2.33 -4.61
C THR A 46 -8.02 -1.63 -4.27
N VAL A 47 -7.23 -2.28 -3.45
CA VAL A 47 -5.97 -1.71 -2.96
C VAL A 47 -4.83 -2.61 -3.41
N THR A 48 -3.80 -2.01 -4.00
CA THR A 48 -2.57 -2.72 -4.34
C THR A 48 -1.41 -2.01 -3.67
N VAL A 49 -0.64 -2.76 -2.91
CA VAL A 49 0.53 -2.24 -2.21
C VAL A 49 1.79 -2.82 -2.82
N TYR A 50 2.83 -2.00 -2.89
CA TYR A 50 4.12 -2.35 -3.48
C TYR A 50 5.20 -2.14 -2.44
N LEU A 51 5.91 -3.21 -2.14
CA LEU A 51 6.98 -3.22 -1.15
C LEU A 51 8.31 -3.54 -1.81
N MET A 52 9.38 -2.98 -1.27
CA MET A 52 10.71 -3.18 -1.81
C MET A 52 11.71 -3.42 -0.68
N SER A 53 12.71 -4.24 -0.96
CA SER A 53 13.86 -4.43 -0.07
C SER A 53 15.10 -4.83 -0.87
N GLU A 54 16.26 -4.42 -0.40
CA GLU A 54 17.54 -4.86 -0.95
C GLU A 54 17.97 -6.19 -0.34
N LYS A 55 17.37 -6.58 0.80
CA LYS A 55 17.66 -7.83 1.49
C LYS A 55 16.38 -8.56 1.78
N LEU A 56 16.44 -9.88 1.66
CA LEU A 56 15.35 -10.74 2.11
C LEU A 56 15.55 -11.07 3.60
N ASN A 57 14.42 -11.33 4.29
CA ASN A 57 14.50 -11.79 5.66
C ASN A 57 14.98 -13.26 5.72
N GLU A 58 15.05 -13.82 6.90
CA GLU A 58 15.54 -15.20 7.09
C GLU A 58 14.67 -16.26 6.40
N ASP A 59 13.44 -15.95 6.08
CA ASP A 59 12.53 -16.82 5.34
C ASP A 59 12.60 -16.62 3.81
N GLY A 60 13.46 -15.71 3.35
CA GLY A 60 13.60 -15.43 1.94
C GLY A 60 12.52 -14.50 1.38
N MET A 61 11.97 -13.60 2.20
CA MET A 61 10.86 -12.70 1.84
C MET A 61 11.22 -11.25 2.04
N VAL A 62 10.65 -10.39 1.21
CA VAL A 62 10.59 -8.93 1.48
C VAL A 62 9.69 -8.70 2.69
N ALA A 63 8.53 -9.32 2.68
CA ALA A 63 7.56 -9.37 3.77
C ALA A 63 6.61 -10.53 3.48
N ASP A 64 5.96 -11.02 4.52
CA ASP A 64 4.96 -12.08 4.38
C ASP A 64 3.67 -11.47 3.81
N PHE A 65 3.16 -12.03 2.72
CA PHE A 65 1.93 -11.56 2.10
C PHE A 65 0.74 -11.58 3.06
N THR A 66 0.68 -12.57 3.94
CA THR A 66 -0.39 -12.66 4.94
C THR A 66 -0.30 -11.52 5.94
N SER A 67 0.91 -11.20 6.40
CA SER A 67 1.12 -10.08 7.33
C SER A 67 0.78 -8.73 6.69
N VAL A 68 1.10 -8.56 5.42
CA VAL A 68 0.74 -7.36 4.65
C VAL A 68 -0.78 -7.24 4.59
N LYS A 69 -1.47 -8.30 4.25
CA LYS A 69 -2.93 -8.32 4.19
C LYS A 69 -3.55 -7.99 5.55
N GLU A 70 -3.08 -8.63 6.60
CA GLU A 70 -3.56 -8.39 7.97
C GLU A 70 -3.39 -6.93 8.39
N SER A 71 -2.26 -6.35 8.06
CA SER A 71 -1.93 -4.98 8.43
C SER A 71 -2.86 -3.94 7.79
N ILE A 72 -3.35 -4.20 6.59
CA ILE A 72 -4.21 -3.28 5.84
C ILE A 72 -5.66 -3.76 5.83
N HIS A 73 -5.92 -4.91 5.22
CA HIS A 73 -7.26 -5.48 5.10
C HIS A 73 -7.85 -5.77 6.49
N GLY A 74 -7.06 -6.39 7.36
CA GLY A 74 -7.52 -6.73 8.70
C GLY A 74 -7.93 -5.52 9.54
N TYR A 75 -7.37 -4.35 9.25
CA TYR A 75 -7.70 -3.12 9.96
C TYR A 75 -8.85 -2.34 9.32
N LEU A 76 -8.92 -2.31 7.99
CA LEU A 76 -9.85 -1.44 7.27
C LEU A 76 -11.15 -2.13 6.85
N ASP A 77 -11.10 -3.45 6.59
CA ASP A 77 -12.25 -4.17 6.03
C ASP A 77 -13.46 -4.15 6.96
N HIS A 78 -14.63 -3.90 6.40
CA HIS A 78 -15.88 -3.72 7.11
C HIS A 78 -15.87 -2.56 8.12
N GLY A 79 -14.95 -1.61 7.92
CA GLY A 79 -14.79 -0.48 8.82
C GLY A 79 -15.41 0.81 8.31
N TYR A 80 -15.45 1.78 9.20
CA TYR A 80 -15.76 3.16 8.89
C TYR A 80 -14.44 3.94 8.87
N LEU A 81 -13.99 4.31 7.68
CA LEU A 81 -12.65 4.86 7.46
C LEU A 81 -12.39 6.16 8.23
N ASN A 82 -13.44 6.93 8.49
CA ASN A 82 -13.31 8.17 9.26
C ASN A 82 -12.82 7.94 10.69
N ASP A 83 -13.12 6.76 11.26
CA ASP A 83 -12.66 6.38 12.60
C ASP A 83 -11.28 5.72 12.58
N LEU A 84 -10.87 5.20 11.45
CA LEU A 84 -9.68 4.36 11.34
C LEU A 84 -8.43 5.09 10.86
N ILE A 85 -8.61 6.17 10.08
CA ILE A 85 -7.50 6.99 9.65
C ILE A 85 -7.68 8.43 10.15
N ASP A 86 -6.59 9.11 10.41
CA ASP A 86 -6.57 10.42 11.06
C ASP A 86 -6.71 11.59 10.08
N ARG A 87 -7.27 11.34 8.91
CA ARG A 87 -7.41 12.32 7.83
C ARG A 87 -8.75 12.17 7.16
N ASN A 88 -9.12 13.17 6.36
CA ASN A 88 -10.25 13.05 5.46
C ASN A 88 -10.05 11.81 4.57
N PRO A 89 -10.92 10.80 4.60
CA PRO A 89 -10.66 9.50 3.98
C PRO A 89 -10.90 9.48 2.47
N THR A 90 -10.20 10.34 1.76
CA THR A 90 -10.10 10.32 0.30
C THR A 90 -9.24 9.14 -0.14
N ALA A 91 -9.36 8.72 -1.39
CA ALA A 91 -8.50 7.68 -1.94
C ALA A 91 -7.01 8.04 -1.80
N GLU A 92 -6.67 9.31 -2.00
CA GLU A 92 -5.31 9.84 -1.84
C GLU A 92 -4.80 9.67 -0.42
N ASN A 93 -5.60 10.05 0.56
CA ASN A 93 -5.22 9.96 1.97
C ASN A 93 -5.19 8.52 2.48
N ILE A 94 -6.04 7.64 1.95
CA ILE A 94 -5.97 6.22 2.23
C ILE A 94 -4.65 5.65 1.70
N ALA A 95 -4.28 6.00 0.47
CA ALA A 95 -3.01 5.56 -0.11
C ALA A 95 -1.82 6.04 0.72
N LEU A 96 -1.82 7.29 1.14
CA LEU A 96 -0.78 7.86 2.00
C LEU A 96 -0.69 7.10 3.34
N TRP A 97 -1.84 6.84 3.96
CA TRP A 97 -1.90 6.10 5.22
C TRP A 97 -1.28 4.71 5.09
N ILE A 98 -1.59 4.01 3.99
CA ILE A 98 -1.05 2.67 3.72
C ILE A 98 0.48 2.71 3.58
N VAL A 99 1.00 3.64 2.78
CA VAL A 99 2.44 3.77 2.56
C VAL A 99 3.18 4.03 3.88
N LYS A 100 2.59 4.82 4.78
CA LYS A 100 3.18 5.11 6.07
C LYS A 100 3.08 3.96 7.06
N ARG A 101 2.11 3.07 6.89
CA ARG A 101 1.86 1.99 7.84
C ARG A 101 2.87 0.84 7.72
N ILE A 102 3.36 0.57 6.52
CA ILE A 102 4.28 -0.54 6.27
C ILE A 102 5.64 0.05 5.86
N PRO A 103 6.71 -0.20 6.64
CA PRO A 103 8.02 0.42 6.37
C PRO A 103 8.57 0.16 4.97
N GLN A 104 8.40 -1.04 4.42
CA GLN A 104 8.90 -1.40 3.10
C GLN A 104 7.99 -0.94 1.96
N CYS A 105 6.79 -0.49 2.27
CA CYS A 105 5.83 -0.05 1.25
C CYS A 105 6.21 1.33 0.73
N TYR A 106 6.55 1.39 -0.55
CA TYR A 106 6.89 2.64 -1.21
C TYR A 106 5.77 3.22 -2.06
N LYS A 107 4.76 2.40 -2.36
CA LYS A 107 3.66 2.80 -3.24
C LYS A 107 2.39 2.06 -2.86
N ALA A 108 1.30 2.79 -2.84
CA ALA A 108 -0.04 2.21 -2.69
C ALA A 108 -0.95 2.79 -3.76
N VAL A 109 -1.71 1.93 -4.40
CA VAL A 109 -2.72 2.30 -5.41
C VAL A 109 -4.08 1.95 -4.82
N VAL A 110 -4.95 2.93 -4.73
CA VAL A 110 -6.27 2.80 -4.12
C VAL A 110 -7.34 3.14 -5.16
N GLN A 111 -8.09 2.15 -5.57
CA GLN A 111 -9.23 2.33 -6.44
C GLN A 111 -10.49 2.36 -5.59
N GLU A 112 -11.13 3.52 -5.54
CA GLU A 112 -12.40 3.72 -4.81
C GLU A 112 -13.54 2.99 -5.51
N SER A 113 -13.62 3.17 -6.82
CA SER A 113 -14.61 2.57 -7.71
C SER A 113 -14.01 2.47 -9.10
N GLU A 114 -14.68 1.78 -10.00
CA GLU A 114 -14.18 1.64 -11.37
C GLU A 114 -13.91 3.01 -11.99
N GLY A 115 -12.69 3.19 -12.49
CA GLY A 115 -12.26 4.43 -13.13
C GLY A 115 -11.78 5.52 -12.17
N ASN A 116 -11.85 5.32 -10.86
CA ASN A 116 -11.47 6.32 -9.86
C ASN A 116 -10.35 5.77 -8.97
N THR A 117 -9.13 6.10 -9.33
CA THR A 117 -7.94 5.54 -8.70
C THR A 117 -6.98 6.66 -8.28
N ALA A 118 -6.42 6.53 -7.10
CA ALA A 118 -5.37 7.40 -6.60
C ALA A 118 -4.17 6.57 -6.17
N MET A 119 -3.01 7.19 -6.11
CA MET A 119 -1.81 6.53 -5.59
C MET A 119 -0.97 7.51 -4.78
N ALA A 120 -0.20 6.95 -3.87
CA ALA A 120 0.83 7.67 -3.15
C ALA A 120 2.14 6.91 -3.29
N VAL A 121 3.22 7.65 -3.48
CA VAL A 121 4.58 7.10 -3.61
C VAL A 121 5.47 7.87 -2.64
N ASP A 122 6.23 7.15 -1.83
CA ASP A 122 7.24 7.77 -0.97
C ASP A 122 8.59 7.70 -1.68
N GLU A 123 8.98 8.82 -2.30
CA GLU A 123 10.24 8.93 -3.03
C GLU A 123 11.45 8.57 -2.17
N ARG A 124 11.41 8.87 -0.89
CA ARG A 124 12.54 8.62 0.01
C ARG A 124 12.85 7.13 0.15
N LYS A 125 11.82 6.30 0.06
CA LYS A 125 11.98 4.83 0.18
C LYS A 125 12.60 4.21 -1.05
N ILE A 126 12.58 4.88 -2.19
CA ILE A 126 13.10 4.38 -3.46
C ILE A 126 14.18 5.27 -4.08
N ALA A 127 14.77 6.17 -3.27
CA ALA A 127 15.78 7.11 -3.75
C ALA A 127 16.92 6.38 -4.48
N GLY A 128 17.19 6.79 -5.70
CA GLY A 128 18.18 6.17 -6.57
C GLY A 128 17.70 4.91 -7.30
N LYS A 129 16.46 4.50 -7.09
CA LYS A 129 15.91 3.25 -7.66
C LYS A 129 14.59 3.45 -8.41
N GLU A 130 14.20 4.69 -8.63
CA GLU A 130 12.90 5.05 -9.22
C GLU A 130 12.69 4.37 -10.57
N SER A 131 13.74 4.33 -11.41
CA SER A 131 13.66 3.73 -12.74
C SER A 131 13.49 2.20 -12.71
N LEU A 132 13.75 1.57 -11.56
CA LEU A 132 13.66 0.12 -11.42
C LEU A 132 12.31 -0.33 -10.85
N VAL A 133 11.66 0.51 -10.05
CA VAL A 133 10.49 0.08 -9.27
C VAL A 133 9.20 0.83 -9.60
N LEU A 134 9.27 1.89 -10.37
CA LEU A 134 8.07 2.64 -10.79
C LEU A 134 7.65 2.33 -12.22
#